data_77d0265748b4578ed12ef698e56524eb
#
_entry.id   77d0265748b4578ed12ef698e56524eb
#
_cell.length_a   1.000
_cell.length_b   1.000
_cell.length_c   1.000
_cell.angle_alpha   90.00
_cell.angle_beta   90.00
_cell.angle_gamma   90.00
#
_symmetry.space_group_name_H-M   'P 1'
#
loop_
_entity.id
_entity.type
_entity.pdbx_description
1 polymer ?
#
loop_
_entity_poly.entity_id
_entity_poly.type
_entity_poly.pdbx_seq_one_letter_code
_entity_poly.pdbx_strand_id
1 'polypeptide(L)'
;MKVSQTLAGSVSSVLFLSMMTLSAGLALAERGDEGGVQLKAKMVSGTASGKASYQESGNRRRLNLEAANLPNATQSLKAVFVNGVWVGNVTFAACPAPAQQLLCGAMDLNTQEGQAVPVVTGGQTVQIGLSPAILAGTF
;
A
#
# COMPACT_ATOMS: atom_id res chain seq x y z
N MET A 1 60.05 -27.04 36.82
CA MET A 1 58.78 -27.03 37.58
C MET A 1 57.70 -26.42 36.74
N LYS A 2 56.78 -27.20 36.38
CA LYS A 2 55.74 -26.84 35.39
C LYS A 2 54.40 -26.91 36.05
N VAL A 3 53.66 -25.86 35.91
CA VAL A 3 52.23 -25.86 36.22
C VAL A 3 51.50 -25.61 34.91
N SER A 4 50.88 -26.62 34.43
CA SER A 4 49.95 -26.55 33.30
C SER A 4 48.56 -26.23 33.83
N GLN A 5 48.01 -25.15 33.43
CA GLN A 5 46.57 -24.88 33.64
C GLN A 5 45.87 -25.01 32.32
N THR A 6 45.05 -26.02 32.24
CA THR A 6 44.13 -26.30 31.14
C THR A 6 42.85 -25.48 31.39
N LEU A 7 42.61 -24.49 30.56
CA LEU A 7 41.33 -23.78 30.54
C LEU A 7 40.37 -24.50 29.57
N ALA A 8 39.38 -25.14 30.13
CA ALA A 8 38.29 -25.71 29.37
C ALA A 8 37.36 -24.57 28.97
N GLY A 9 37.34 -24.24 27.68
CA GLY A 9 36.36 -23.31 27.11
C GLY A 9 35.02 -23.99 26.92
N SER A 10 34.05 -23.55 27.66
CA SER A 10 32.65 -23.94 27.48
C SER A 10 32.08 -23.22 26.26
N VAL A 11 31.82 -23.95 25.20
CA VAL A 11 31.13 -23.45 24.02
C VAL A 11 29.64 -23.61 24.25
N SER A 12 28.97 -22.52 24.65
CA SER A 12 27.51 -22.47 24.69
C SER A 12 26.97 -22.35 23.25
N SER A 13 26.52 -23.46 22.72
CA SER A 13 25.72 -23.49 21.50
C SER A 13 24.36 -22.91 21.75
N VAL A 14 24.11 -21.68 21.33
CA VAL A 14 22.78 -21.10 21.27
C VAL A 14 22.09 -21.65 20.03
N LEU A 15 21.17 -22.57 20.27
CA LEU A 15 20.28 -23.09 19.24
C LEU A 15 19.23 -22.01 18.90
N PHE A 16 19.40 -21.31 17.80
CA PHE A 16 18.35 -20.47 17.25
C PHE A 16 17.29 -21.36 16.60
N LEU A 17 16.22 -21.60 17.34
CA LEU A 17 15.02 -22.23 16.79
C LEU A 17 14.29 -21.19 15.92
N SER A 18 14.52 -21.25 14.62
CA SER A 18 13.78 -20.45 13.64
C SER A 18 12.37 -21.01 13.56
N MET A 19 11.44 -20.42 14.30
CA MET A 19 10.01 -20.64 14.09
C MET A 19 9.60 -19.87 12.83
N MET A 20 9.53 -20.58 11.71
CA MET A 20 8.78 -20.14 10.55
C MET A 20 7.28 -20.23 10.90
N THR A 21 6.70 -19.13 11.32
CA THR A 21 5.25 -19.01 11.37
C THR A 21 4.76 -18.76 9.96
N LEU A 22 4.13 -19.78 9.38
CA LEU A 22 3.36 -19.65 8.15
C LEU A 22 2.17 -18.74 8.44
N SER A 23 2.27 -17.47 8.07
CA SER A 23 1.14 -16.55 8.11
C SER A 23 0.24 -16.86 6.92
N ALA A 24 -0.80 -17.65 7.13
CA ALA A 24 -1.90 -17.72 6.19
C ALA A 24 -2.52 -16.31 6.12
N GLY A 25 -2.54 -15.73 4.89
CA GLY A 25 -3.00 -14.36 4.66
C GLY A 25 -4.49 -14.20 4.94
N LEU A 26 -4.81 -13.81 6.14
CA LEU A 26 -6.03 -13.11 6.49
C LEU A 26 -5.67 -11.63 6.40
N ALA A 27 -6.43 -10.86 5.61
CA ALA A 27 -6.37 -9.41 5.63
C ALA A 27 -6.92 -8.93 6.98
N LEU A 28 -6.09 -8.99 8.01
CA LEU A 28 -6.35 -8.36 9.29
C LEU A 28 -6.01 -6.88 9.12
N ALA A 29 -6.96 -6.00 9.48
CA ALA A 29 -6.65 -4.61 9.74
C ALA A 29 -5.57 -4.58 10.83
N GLU A 30 -4.32 -4.28 10.45
CA GLU A 30 -3.27 -4.05 11.42
C GLU A 30 -3.65 -2.80 12.22
N ARG A 31 -4.07 -3.01 13.45
CA ARG A 31 -4.14 -1.95 14.45
C ARG A 31 -2.69 -1.58 14.76
N GLY A 32 -2.22 -0.47 14.20
CA GLY A 32 -1.01 0.17 14.69
C GLY A 32 -1.16 0.48 16.19
N ASP A 33 -0.09 0.46 16.92
CA ASP A 33 0.01 0.59 18.38
C ASP A 33 -0.64 1.86 19.00
N GLU A 34 -1.26 2.72 18.21
CA GLU A 34 -1.94 3.94 18.66
C GLU A 34 -3.41 4.03 18.19
N GLY A 35 -4.08 2.93 17.98
CA GLY A 35 -5.52 2.92 17.67
C GLY A 35 -5.88 3.48 16.29
N GLY A 36 -4.90 3.58 15.37
CA GLY A 36 -5.10 4.03 14.00
C GLY A 36 -5.75 2.96 13.12
N VAL A 37 -6.49 3.40 12.10
CA VAL A 37 -7.04 2.53 11.06
C VAL A 37 -6.08 2.53 9.88
N GLN A 38 -5.76 1.34 9.36
CA GLN A 38 -5.03 1.17 8.11
C GLN A 38 -5.81 0.22 7.19
N LEU A 39 -6.15 0.70 6.00
CA LEU A 39 -6.85 -0.08 4.99
C LEU A 39 -6.03 -0.09 3.70
N LYS A 40 -6.12 -1.19 2.95
CA LYS A 40 -5.45 -1.35 1.66
C LYS A 40 -6.41 -1.94 0.65
N ALA A 41 -6.38 -1.43 -0.58
CA ALA A 41 -7.12 -1.96 -1.70
C ALA A 41 -6.18 -2.28 -2.87
N LYS A 42 -6.41 -3.39 -3.54
CA LYS A 42 -5.73 -3.75 -4.77
C LYS A 42 -6.69 -3.61 -5.93
N MET A 43 -6.22 -3.00 -7.01
CA MET A 43 -6.98 -2.78 -8.23
C MET A 43 -6.28 -3.48 -9.39
N VAL A 44 -7.02 -4.22 -10.21
CA VAL A 44 -6.47 -4.91 -11.39
C VAL A 44 -7.47 -4.82 -12.54
N SER A 45 -6.97 -4.51 -13.74
CA SER A 45 -7.76 -4.52 -14.97
C SER A 45 -6.85 -4.87 -16.15
N GLY A 46 -6.92 -6.12 -16.61
CA GLY A 46 -5.98 -6.61 -17.63
C GLY A 46 -4.54 -6.56 -17.14
N THR A 47 -3.68 -5.84 -17.86
CA THR A 47 -2.27 -5.59 -17.47
C THR A 47 -2.12 -4.40 -16.51
N ALA A 48 -3.12 -3.54 -16.42
CA ALA A 48 -3.13 -2.39 -15.53
C ALA A 48 -3.32 -2.84 -14.08
N SER A 49 -2.62 -2.23 -13.17
CA SER A 49 -2.69 -2.51 -11.74
C SER A 49 -2.63 -1.23 -10.92
N GLY A 50 -3.17 -1.28 -9.72
CA GLY A 50 -3.10 -0.18 -8.78
C GLY A 50 -3.19 -0.66 -7.34
N LYS A 51 -2.81 0.23 -6.44
CA LYS A 51 -2.94 0.07 -4.98
C LYS A 51 -3.49 1.36 -4.42
N ALA A 52 -4.38 1.24 -3.45
CA ALA A 52 -4.74 2.34 -2.60
C ALA A 52 -4.47 1.97 -1.15
N SER A 53 -4.04 2.92 -0.36
CA SER A 53 -3.88 2.77 1.09
C SER A 53 -4.50 3.95 1.80
N TYR A 54 -5.25 3.66 2.84
CA TYR A 54 -5.84 4.65 3.72
C TYR A 54 -5.29 4.49 5.12
N GLN A 55 -4.96 5.59 5.75
CA GLN A 55 -4.47 5.64 7.12
C GLN A 55 -5.22 6.73 7.88
N GLU A 56 -5.66 6.39 9.09
CA GLU A 56 -6.29 7.33 10.01
C GLU A 56 -5.72 7.14 11.41
N SER A 57 -5.30 8.25 12.03
CA SER A 57 -4.83 8.28 13.41
C SER A 57 -5.26 9.61 14.04
N GLY A 58 -6.20 9.56 14.97
CA GLY A 58 -6.83 10.76 15.52
C GLY A 58 -7.45 11.62 14.43
N ASN A 59 -7.02 12.87 14.30
CA ASN A 59 -7.51 13.80 13.28
C ASN A 59 -6.71 13.76 11.97
N ARG A 60 -5.73 12.86 11.87
CA ARG A 60 -4.87 12.75 10.69
C ARG A 60 -5.40 11.67 9.77
N ARG A 61 -5.62 12.00 8.52
CA ARG A 61 -6.02 11.07 7.46
C ARG A 61 -5.12 11.23 6.26
N ARG A 62 -4.76 10.12 5.66
CA ARG A 62 -3.99 10.06 4.42
C ARG A 62 -4.57 9.01 3.50
N LEU A 63 -4.78 9.38 2.26
CA LEU A 63 -5.19 8.48 1.19
C LEU A 63 -4.13 8.53 0.09
N ASN A 64 -3.43 7.42 -0.10
CA ASN A 64 -2.43 7.26 -1.15
C ASN A 64 -2.95 6.28 -2.20
N LEU A 65 -2.72 6.59 -3.46
CA LEU A 65 -3.10 5.75 -4.59
C LEU A 65 -1.98 5.75 -5.61
N GLU A 66 -1.64 4.57 -6.09
CA GLU A 66 -0.68 4.35 -7.17
C GLU A 66 -1.32 3.49 -8.25
N ALA A 67 -1.08 3.82 -9.50
CA ALA A 67 -1.52 3.05 -10.65
C ALA A 67 -0.40 2.91 -11.67
N ALA A 68 -0.32 1.73 -12.28
CA ALA A 68 0.74 1.39 -13.22
C ALA A 68 0.22 0.57 -14.40
N ASN A 69 0.99 0.59 -15.48
CA ASN A 69 0.75 -0.22 -16.69
C ASN A 69 -0.59 0.06 -17.36
N LEU A 70 -1.06 1.31 -17.32
CA LEU A 70 -2.26 1.71 -18.06
C LEU A 70 -1.93 1.88 -19.55
N PRO A 71 -2.90 1.60 -20.46
CA PRO A 71 -2.72 1.83 -21.89
C PRO A 71 -2.39 3.29 -22.18
N ASN A 72 -1.52 3.54 -23.15
CA ASN A 72 -1.10 4.89 -23.54
C ASN A 72 -2.24 5.77 -24.08
N ALA A 73 -3.34 5.17 -24.52
CA ALA A 73 -4.56 5.88 -24.93
C ALA A 73 -5.36 6.46 -23.74
N THR A 74 -4.97 6.14 -22.50
CA THR A 74 -5.58 6.70 -21.30
C THR A 74 -5.31 8.22 -21.24
N GLN A 75 -6.33 9.00 -20.92
CA GLN A 75 -6.14 10.45 -20.70
C GLN A 75 -5.18 10.69 -19.54
N SER A 76 -4.37 11.74 -19.65
CA SER A 76 -3.35 12.09 -18.65
C SER A 76 -3.88 12.45 -17.27
N LEU A 77 -5.16 12.79 -17.16
CA LEU A 77 -5.82 13.14 -15.89
C LEU A 77 -7.09 12.30 -15.71
N LYS A 78 -7.23 11.64 -14.58
CA LYS A 78 -8.42 10.87 -14.24
C LYS A 78 -8.89 11.16 -12.82
N ALA A 79 -10.21 11.27 -12.67
CA ALA A 79 -10.84 11.43 -11.38
C ALA A 79 -10.78 10.13 -10.56
N VAL A 80 -10.61 10.27 -9.27
CA VAL A 80 -10.61 9.19 -8.28
C VAL A 80 -11.85 9.31 -7.41
N PHE A 81 -12.51 8.18 -7.20
CA PHE A 81 -13.73 8.07 -6.38
C PHE A 81 -13.53 7.06 -5.28
N VAL A 82 -14.01 7.38 -4.10
CA VAL A 82 -14.15 6.44 -2.98
C VAL A 82 -15.63 6.37 -2.64
N ASN A 83 -16.17 5.15 -2.65
CA ASN A 83 -17.59 4.91 -2.41
C ASN A 83 -18.52 5.77 -3.31
N GLY A 84 -18.12 5.98 -4.57
CA GLY A 84 -18.85 6.79 -5.54
C GLY A 84 -18.70 8.31 -5.40
N VAL A 85 -17.96 8.79 -4.41
CA VAL A 85 -17.71 10.22 -4.16
C VAL A 85 -16.34 10.60 -4.71
N TRP A 86 -16.29 11.67 -5.50
CA TRP A 86 -15.03 12.23 -5.99
C TRP A 86 -14.14 12.70 -4.83
N VAL A 87 -12.87 12.30 -4.85
CA VAL A 87 -11.90 12.64 -3.81
C VAL A 87 -10.68 13.38 -4.34
N GLY A 88 -10.40 13.30 -5.60
CA GLY A 88 -9.25 13.95 -6.22
C GLY A 88 -9.00 13.44 -7.63
N ASN A 89 -7.85 13.82 -8.18
CA ASN A 89 -7.42 13.40 -9.51
C ASN A 89 -6.03 12.77 -9.45
N VAL A 90 -5.80 11.78 -10.29
CA VAL A 90 -4.49 11.20 -10.55
C VAL A 90 -3.99 11.69 -11.90
N THR A 91 -2.75 12.14 -11.96
CA THR A 91 -2.06 12.52 -13.20
C THR A 91 -1.19 11.36 -13.65
N PHE A 92 -1.32 10.98 -14.92
CA PHE A 92 -0.54 9.92 -15.54
C PHE A 92 0.57 10.47 -16.43
N ALA A 93 1.71 9.83 -16.37
CA ALA A 93 2.86 10.04 -17.26
C ALA A 93 3.45 8.69 -17.67
N ALA A 94 4.37 8.69 -18.62
CA ALA A 94 5.05 7.46 -19.02
C ALA A 94 5.67 6.76 -17.82
N CYS A 95 5.45 5.45 -17.72
CA CYS A 95 6.08 4.64 -16.66
C CYS A 95 7.61 4.67 -16.80
N PRO A 96 8.36 4.40 -15.71
CA PRO A 96 9.80 4.20 -15.77
C PRO A 96 10.19 3.07 -16.75
N ALA A 97 11.39 3.15 -17.32
CA ALA A 97 11.91 2.09 -18.17
C ALA A 97 11.87 0.72 -17.45
N PRO A 98 11.56 -0.38 -18.16
CA PRO A 98 11.36 -0.53 -19.60
C PRO A 98 9.91 -0.29 -20.08
N ALA A 99 8.97 0.05 -19.20
CA ALA A 99 7.54 0.15 -19.52
C ALA A 99 7.10 1.54 -20.00
N GLN A 100 7.96 2.30 -20.64
CA GLN A 100 7.74 3.70 -21.06
C GLN A 100 6.58 3.90 -22.05
N GLN A 101 6.13 2.85 -22.71
CA GLN A 101 4.95 2.86 -23.59
C GLN A 101 3.62 2.78 -22.81
N LEU A 102 3.68 2.55 -21.51
CA LEU A 102 2.53 2.50 -20.61
C LEU A 102 2.51 3.72 -19.69
N LEU A 103 1.37 3.97 -19.07
CA LEU A 103 1.19 5.09 -18.14
C LEU A 103 1.19 4.64 -16.69
N CYS A 104 1.81 5.45 -15.87
CA CYS A 104 1.86 5.33 -14.43
C CYS A 104 1.46 6.65 -13.77
N GLY A 105 0.85 6.59 -12.61
CA GLY A 105 0.46 7.78 -11.86
C GLY A 105 0.26 7.50 -10.39
N ALA A 106 0.27 8.57 -9.59
CA ALA A 106 0.01 8.50 -8.17
C ALA A 106 -0.79 9.71 -7.70
N MET A 107 -1.51 9.52 -6.61
CA MET A 107 -2.21 10.57 -5.88
C MET A 107 -1.95 10.37 -4.39
N ASP A 108 -1.63 11.44 -3.70
CA ASP A 108 -1.45 11.45 -2.25
C ASP A 108 -2.28 12.61 -1.67
N LEU A 109 -3.22 12.28 -0.82
CA LEU A 109 -4.04 13.24 -0.09
C LEU A 109 -3.75 13.12 1.41
N ASN A 110 -3.48 14.26 2.03
CA ASN A 110 -3.09 14.31 3.43
C ASN A 110 -3.75 15.50 4.14
N THR A 111 -4.47 15.25 5.21
CA THR A 111 -5.13 16.32 6.00
C THR A 111 -4.12 17.27 6.66
N GLN A 112 -2.88 16.82 6.90
CA GLN A 112 -1.84 17.68 7.44
C GLN A 112 -1.35 18.75 6.44
N GLU A 113 -1.57 18.51 5.15
CA GLU A 113 -1.25 19.45 4.07
C GLU A 113 -2.48 20.32 3.70
N GLY A 114 -3.52 20.30 4.50
CA GLY A 114 -4.75 21.05 4.26
C GLY A 114 -5.68 20.45 3.21
N GLN A 115 -5.42 19.22 2.77
CA GLN A 115 -6.25 18.55 1.78
C GLN A 115 -7.43 17.83 2.44
N ALA A 116 -8.55 17.78 1.72
CA ALA A 116 -9.72 17.01 2.16
C ALA A 116 -9.48 15.51 1.91
N VAL A 117 -9.48 14.73 2.97
CA VAL A 117 -9.40 13.27 2.92
C VAL A 117 -10.66 12.70 3.53
N PRO A 118 -11.48 11.92 2.78
CA PRO A 118 -12.70 11.33 3.32
C PRO A 118 -12.38 10.32 4.41
N VAL A 119 -13.35 10.01 5.25
CA VAL A 119 -13.29 8.82 6.10
C VAL A 119 -13.55 7.61 5.24
N VAL A 120 -12.66 6.64 5.28
CA VAL A 120 -12.77 5.39 4.54
C VAL A 120 -12.96 4.23 5.51
N THR A 121 -13.91 3.36 5.22
CA THR A 121 -14.19 2.15 6.00
C THR A 121 -13.98 0.90 5.16
N GLY A 122 -13.70 -0.22 5.82
CA GLY A 122 -13.57 -1.51 5.13
C GLY A 122 -14.82 -1.85 4.34
N GLY A 123 -14.65 -2.42 3.15
CA GLY A 123 -15.73 -2.75 2.22
C GLY A 123 -16.10 -1.63 1.24
N GLN A 124 -15.59 -0.41 1.41
CA GLN A 124 -15.81 0.67 0.45
C GLN A 124 -14.97 0.49 -0.80
N THR A 125 -15.51 0.88 -1.94
CA THR A 125 -14.82 0.82 -3.23
C THR A 125 -13.94 2.03 -3.45
N VAL A 126 -12.81 1.82 -4.11
CA VAL A 126 -11.98 2.86 -4.71
C VAL A 126 -11.91 2.63 -6.21
N GLN A 127 -12.05 3.67 -7.01
CA GLN A 127 -12.00 3.56 -8.47
C GLN A 127 -11.33 4.78 -9.12
N ILE A 128 -10.66 4.50 -10.22
CA ILE A 128 -10.10 5.50 -11.10
C ILE A 128 -10.97 5.56 -12.35
N GLY A 129 -11.51 6.74 -12.63
CA GLY A 129 -12.49 6.96 -13.69
C GLY A 129 -13.89 6.49 -13.30
N LEU A 130 -14.89 7.02 -14.01
CA LEU A 130 -16.28 6.61 -13.91
C LEU A 130 -16.67 5.90 -15.19
N SER A 131 -17.49 4.94 -15.10
CA SER A 131 -18.27 4.23 -16.08
C SER A 131 -17.76 4.26 -17.55
N PRO A 132 -16.92 3.33 -17.98
CA PRO A 132 -16.35 2.27 -17.15
C PRO A 132 -15.17 2.76 -16.30
N ALA A 133 -15.05 2.25 -15.08
CA ALA A 133 -13.85 2.48 -14.28
C ALA A 133 -12.63 1.85 -14.97
N ILE A 134 -11.52 2.57 -14.98
CA ILE A 134 -10.24 2.06 -15.54
C ILE A 134 -9.64 1.04 -14.60
N LEU A 135 -9.67 1.35 -13.31
CA LEU A 135 -9.26 0.48 -12.22
C LEU A 135 -10.26 0.60 -11.08
N ALA A 136 -10.55 -0.49 -10.42
CA ALA A 136 -11.40 -0.53 -9.23
C ALA A 136 -10.91 -1.58 -8.24
N GLY A 137 -11.12 -1.32 -6.96
CA GLY A 137 -10.79 -2.22 -5.86
C GLY A 137 -11.67 -1.94 -4.64
N THR A 138 -11.45 -2.72 -3.58
CA THR A 138 -12.20 -2.60 -2.32
C THR A 138 -11.22 -2.58 -1.16
N PHE A 139 -11.42 -1.67 -0.23
CA PHE A 139 -10.66 -1.55 1.01
C PHE A 139 -11.01 -2.63 2.03
#